data_e0ae2e09fd6769c50f012a06bd1347bd
#
_entry.id   e0ae2e09fd6769c50f012a06bd1347bd
#
_cell.length_a   1.000
_cell.length_b   1.000
_cell.length_c   1.000
_cell.angle_alpha   90.00
_cell.angle_beta   90.00
_cell.angle_gamma   90.00
#
_symmetry.space_group_name_H-M   'P 1'
#
loop_
_entity.id
_entity.type
_entity.pdbx_description
1 polymer ?
#
loop_
_entity_poly.entity_id
_entity_poly.type
_entity_poly.pdbx_seq_one_letter_code
_entity_poly.pdbx_strand_id
1 'polypeptide(L)'
;MAKAFDEFCKKIGYEKALPIIDEWLKNNNPNIRRAVTEGLRIXTSIPYFKENPNEAIERIANLKEDVSEYVRKSVGNVLRDISKKF
;
A
#
# COMPACT_ATOMS: atom_id res chain seq x y z
N MET A 1 -5.15 1.01 -11.97
CA MET A 1 -5.12 0.25 -10.71
C MET A 1 -5.32 1.13 -9.47
N ALA A 2 -4.59 2.21 -9.37
CA ALA A 2 -4.69 3.06 -8.18
C ALA A 2 -6.09 3.66 -7.98
N LYS A 3 -6.72 4.10 -9.07
CA LYS A 3 -8.06 4.66 -8.96
C LYS A 3 -9.08 3.60 -8.56
N ALA A 4 -8.97 2.40 -9.13
CA ALA A 4 -9.87 1.30 -8.78
C ALA A 4 -9.68 0.89 -7.33
N PHE A 5 -8.43 0.89 -6.85
CA PHE A 5 -8.10 0.57 -5.48
C PHE A 5 -8.76 1.57 -4.52
N ASP A 6 -8.64 2.86 -4.84
CA ASP A 6 -9.22 3.92 -4.04
C ASP A 6 -10.74 3.82 -4.00
N GLU A 7 -11.36 3.57 -5.16
CA GLU A 7 -12.80 3.42 -5.23
C GLU A 7 -13.27 2.25 -4.38
N PHE A 8 -12.55 1.13 -4.43
CA PHE A 8 -12.86 -0.04 -3.63
C PHE A 8 -12.83 0.29 -2.14
N CYS A 9 -11.76 0.97 -1.70
CA CYS A 9 -11.61 1.31 -0.30
C CYS A 9 -12.71 2.27 0.18
N LYS A 10 -13.07 3.22 -0.66
CA LYS A 10 -14.13 4.15 -0.31
C LYS A 10 -15.47 3.44 -0.16
N LYS A 11 -15.71 2.46 -1.05
CA LYS A 11 -17.00 1.79 -1.08
C LYS A 11 -17.24 0.94 0.17
N ILE A 12 -16.23 0.22 0.62
CA ILE A 12 -16.39 -0.66 1.78
C ILE A 12 -15.92 -0.06 3.10
N GLY A 13 -15.26 1.09 3.04
CA GLY A 13 -14.69 1.71 4.23
C GLY A 13 -13.25 1.28 4.43
N TYR A 14 -12.39 2.22 4.82
CA TYR A 14 -10.96 1.93 4.92
C TYR A 14 -10.65 0.92 5.99
N GLU A 15 -11.37 0.96 7.12
CA GLU A 15 -11.13 0.00 8.19
C GLU A 15 -11.43 -1.42 7.76
N LYS A 16 -12.47 -1.59 6.93
CA LYS A 16 -12.80 -2.92 6.41
C LYS A 16 -11.87 -3.34 5.30
N ALA A 17 -11.29 -2.36 4.60
CA ALA A 17 -10.37 -2.66 3.50
C ALA A 17 -9.02 -3.16 3.99
N LEU A 18 -8.58 -2.74 5.17
CA LEU A 18 -7.24 -3.07 5.66
C LEU A 18 -6.98 -4.58 5.72
N PRO A 19 -7.88 -5.41 6.26
CA PRO A 19 -7.62 -6.86 6.25
C PRO A 19 -7.53 -7.44 4.83
N ILE A 20 -8.30 -6.89 3.90
CA ILE A 20 -8.25 -7.35 2.52
C ILE A 20 -6.93 -6.94 1.88
N ILE A 21 -6.46 -5.74 2.17
CA ILE A 21 -5.17 -5.27 1.70
C ILE A 21 -4.06 -6.20 2.23
N ASP A 22 -4.16 -6.60 3.49
CA ASP A 22 -3.17 -7.50 4.08
C ASP A 22 -3.13 -8.83 3.32
N GLU A 23 -4.30 -9.33 2.90
CA GLU A 23 -4.34 -10.57 2.12
C GLU A 23 -3.67 -10.39 0.77
N TRP A 24 -3.93 -9.28 0.11
CA TRP A 24 -3.31 -9.01 -1.19
C TRP A 24 -1.80 -8.88 -1.08
N LEU A 25 -1.30 -8.31 0.01
CA LEU A 25 0.13 -8.15 0.20
C LEU A 25 0.83 -9.47 0.45
N LYS A 26 0.07 -10.53 0.76
CA LYS A 26 0.60 -11.88 0.91
C LYS A 26 0.41 -12.72 -0.33
N ASN A 27 -0.14 -12.14 -1.40
CA ASN A 27 -0.41 -12.89 -2.63
C ASN A 27 0.88 -13.45 -3.21
N ASN A 28 0.81 -14.65 -3.79
CA ASN A 28 1.98 -15.28 -4.38
C ASN A 28 2.49 -14.54 -5.61
N ASN A 29 1.62 -13.78 -6.27
CA ASN A 29 1.99 -13.07 -7.48
C ASN A 29 2.65 -11.73 -7.10
N PRO A 30 3.94 -11.54 -7.43
CA PRO A 30 4.60 -10.28 -7.08
C PRO A 30 4.01 -9.06 -7.78
N ASN A 31 3.39 -9.25 -8.94
CA ASN A 31 2.75 -8.12 -9.61
C ASN A 31 1.57 -7.59 -8.81
N ILE A 32 0.85 -8.48 -8.11
CA ILE A 32 -0.24 -8.05 -7.26
C ILE A 32 0.30 -7.35 -6.02
N ARG A 33 1.34 -7.90 -5.41
CA ARG A 33 1.95 -7.25 -4.24
C ARG A 33 2.45 -5.84 -4.60
N ARG A 34 3.07 -5.71 -5.79
CA ARG A 34 3.55 -4.40 -6.23
C ARG A 34 2.41 -3.43 -6.50
N ALA A 35 1.34 -3.92 -7.15
CA ALA A 35 0.20 -3.06 -7.46
C ALA A 35 -0.44 -2.50 -6.19
N VAL A 36 -0.56 -3.33 -5.15
CA VAL A 36 -1.13 -2.88 -3.90
C VAL A 36 -0.19 -1.90 -3.21
N THR A 37 1.13 -2.13 -3.29
CA THR A 37 2.10 -1.21 -2.73
C THR A 37 1.97 0.17 -3.37
N GLU A 38 1.86 0.21 -4.69
CA GLU A 38 1.68 1.49 -5.40
C GLU A 38 0.34 2.13 -5.04
N GLY A 39 -0.69 1.31 -4.85
CA GLY A 39 -1.98 1.82 -4.42
C GLY A 39 -1.91 2.48 -3.04
N LEU A 40 -1.16 1.89 -2.14
CA LEU A 40 -0.99 2.46 -0.80
C LEU A 40 -0.23 3.78 -0.85
N ARG A 41 0.68 3.94 -1.81
CA ARG A 41 1.38 5.21 -1.99
C ARG A 41 0.39 6.33 -2.26
N ILE A 42 -0.58 6.07 -3.09
CA ILE A 42 -1.63 7.05 -3.39
C ILE A 42 -2.52 7.28 -2.18
N UNK A 43 -2.61 6.35 -1.52
CA UNK A 43 -3.28 6.39 -0.58
C UNK A 43 -2.95 7.23 0.37
N THR A 44 -1.85 7.41 0.55
CA THR A 44 -1.39 8.29 1.60
C THR A 44 -1.89 9.73 1.44
N SER A 45 -2.41 10.08 0.28
CA SER A 45 -3.01 11.39 0.07
C SER A 45 -4.48 11.44 0.50
N ILE A 46 -5.02 10.31 0.89
CA ILE A 46 -6.42 10.20 1.35
C ILE A 46 -6.50 10.59 2.83
N PRO A 47 -7.55 11.31 3.24
CA PRO A 47 -7.61 11.78 4.63
C PRO A 47 -7.44 10.70 5.69
N TYR A 48 -7.99 9.49 5.47
CA TYR A 48 -7.84 8.43 6.45
C TYR A 48 -6.36 8.13 6.72
N PHE A 49 -5.57 7.99 5.65
CA PHE A 49 -4.15 7.66 5.81
C PHE A 49 -3.33 8.87 6.23
N LYS A 50 -3.79 10.10 5.95
CA LYS A 50 -3.11 11.27 6.48
C LYS A 50 -3.19 11.32 7.99
N GLU A 51 -4.32 10.86 8.54
CA GLU A 51 -4.50 10.82 10.00
C GLU A 51 -3.92 9.55 10.61
N ASN A 52 -3.73 8.51 9.79
CA ASN A 52 -3.24 7.23 10.25
C ASN A 52 -2.11 6.74 9.33
N PRO A 53 -1.03 7.50 9.21
CA PRO A 53 0.02 7.15 8.23
C PRO A 53 0.70 5.81 8.56
N ASN A 54 0.75 5.42 9.82
CA ASN A 54 1.39 4.17 10.20
C ASN A 54 0.69 2.96 9.60
N GLU A 55 -0.61 3.06 9.33
CA GLU A 55 -1.33 1.93 8.74
C GLU A 55 -0.76 1.56 7.39
N ALA A 56 -0.44 2.56 6.56
CA ALA A 56 0.16 2.29 5.27
C ALA A 56 1.65 1.99 5.39
N ILE A 57 2.36 2.75 6.21
CA ILE A 57 3.80 2.62 6.33
C ILE A 57 4.21 1.25 6.83
N GLU A 58 3.53 0.73 7.85
CA GLU A 58 3.89 -0.57 8.41
C GLU A 58 3.68 -1.69 7.40
N ARG A 59 2.59 -1.61 6.63
CA ARG A 59 2.30 -2.63 5.64
C ARG A 59 3.33 -2.63 4.52
N ILE A 60 3.70 -1.44 4.06
CA ILE A 60 4.70 -1.33 3.00
C ILE A 60 6.07 -1.77 3.51
N ALA A 61 6.43 -1.37 4.73
CA ALA A 61 7.73 -1.71 5.29
C ALA A 61 7.91 -3.21 5.46
N ASN A 62 6.82 -3.95 5.68
CA ASN A 62 6.91 -5.40 5.81
C ASN A 62 7.36 -6.07 4.52
N LEU A 63 7.26 -5.39 3.39
CA LEU A 63 7.66 -5.93 2.10
C LEU A 63 9.08 -5.53 1.70
N LYS A 64 9.80 -4.81 2.53
CA LYS A 64 11.12 -4.34 2.11
C LYS A 64 12.12 -5.48 1.92
N GLU A 65 11.83 -6.66 2.45
CA GLU A 65 12.67 -7.83 2.24
C GLU A 65 11.95 -8.89 1.40
N ASP A 66 10.99 -8.47 0.59
CA ASP A 66 10.27 -9.37 -0.29
C ASP A 66 11.25 -10.12 -1.19
N VAL A 67 10.91 -11.36 -1.56
CA VAL A 67 11.77 -12.16 -2.42
C VAL A 67 11.89 -11.58 -3.82
N SER A 68 10.92 -10.78 -4.25
CA SER A 68 10.94 -10.17 -5.58
C SER A 68 11.67 -8.84 -5.55
N GLU A 69 12.72 -8.71 -6.38
CA GLU A 69 13.42 -7.44 -6.50
C GLU A 69 12.48 -6.35 -7.01
N TYR A 70 11.57 -6.72 -7.88
CA TYR A 70 10.58 -5.83 -8.45
C TYR A 70 9.73 -5.19 -7.34
N VAL A 71 9.29 -6.03 -6.38
CA VAL A 71 8.52 -5.54 -5.26
C VAL A 71 9.39 -4.68 -4.33
N ARG A 72 10.63 -5.12 -4.06
CA ARG A 72 11.52 -4.37 -3.18
C ARG A 72 11.80 -2.97 -3.72
N LYS A 73 11.98 -2.85 -5.03
CA LYS A 73 12.22 -1.53 -5.63
C LYS A 73 11.00 -0.63 -5.49
N SER A 74 9.81 -1.20 -5.69
CA SER A 74 8.59 -0.43 -5.53
C SER A 74 8.43 0.05 -4.09
N VAL A 75 8.73 -0.81 -3.13
CA VAL A 75 8.64 -0.47 -1.71
C VAL A 75 9.58 0.69 -1.39
N GLY A 76 10.81 0.64 -1.88
CA GLY A 76 11.78 1.71 -1.63
C GLY A 76 11.29 3.05 -2.16
N ASN A 77 10.76 3.04 -3.40
CA ASN A 77 10.25 4.26 -3.99
C ASN A 77 9.05 4.82 -3.22
N VAL A 78 8.16 3.94 -2.80
CA VAL A 78 6.96 4.35 -2.08
C VAL A 78 7.33 4.93 -0.71
N LEU A 79 8.24 4.27 0.01
CA LEU A 79 8.65 4.77 1.33
C LEU A 79 9.33 6.13 1.21
N ARG A 80 10.12 6.32 0.16
CA ARG A 80 10.75 7.62 -0.08
C ARG A 80 9.70 8.70 -0.31
N ASP A 81 8.70 8.41 -1.13
CA ASP A 81 7.61 9.35 -1.38
C ASP A 81 6.86 9.70 -0.10
N ILE A 82 6.56 8.69 0.70
CA ILE A 82 5.81 8.90 1.93
C ILE A 82 6.60 9.75 2.92
N SER A 83 7.91 9.50 3.01
CA SER A 83 8.72 10.26 3.95
C SER A 83 8.80 11.73 3.61
N LYS A 84 8.63 12.08 2.33
CA LYS A 84 8.60 13.48 1.92
C LYS A 84 7.31 14.17 2.36
N LYS A 85 6.22 13.41 2.53
CA LYS A 85 4.94 13.97 2.94
C LYS A 85 4.79 14.06 4.45
N PHE A 86 5.48 13.21 5.15
CA PHE A 86 5.40 13.13 6.62
C PHE A 86 6.78 13.23 7.23
#